data_4f4fbf6c397bd7e914f6a4e7c0fb8145
#
_entry.id   4f4fbf6c397bd7e914f6a4e7c0fb8145
#
_cell.length_a   1.000
_cell.length_b   1.000
_cell.length_c   1.000
_cell.angle_alpha   90.00
_cell.angle_beta   90.00
_cell.angle_gamma   90.00
#
_symmetry.space_group_name_H-M   'P 1'
#
loop_
_entity.id
_entity.type
_entity.pdbx_description
1 polymer ?
#
loop_
_entity_poly.entity_id
_entity_poly.type
_entity_poly.pdbx_seq_one_letter_code
_entity_poly.pdbx_strand_id
1 'polypeptide(L)'
;MIIPASPKEVYEAYVDPKILSKITGSKATGKAVVGGKYTAYGDSILGKYLELEDGKRVVQDWTNNDYGFTSSRLELCFNKVPEGTELVMVLSDVPEEQADEVLEGWIEYFWDPYKKYFSQKSKA
;
A
#
# COMPACT_ATOMS: atom_id res chain seq x y z
N MET A 1 10.56 -1.08 -6.54
CA MET A 1 10.39 0.39 -6.48
C MET A 1 11.16 0.96 -5.30
N ILE A 2 11.87 2.04 -5.49
CA ILE A 2 12.66 2.68 -4.43
C ILE A 2 11.93 3.91 -3.90
N ILE A 3 11.79 3.98 -2.57
CA ILE A 3 11.15 5.11 -1.88
C ILE A 3 12.20 5.74 -0.95
N PRO A 4 12.41 7.07 -1.00
CA PRO A 4 13.47 7.74 -0.23
C PRO A 4 13.09 7.96 1.24
N ALA A 5 12.87 6.87 1.96
CA ALA A 5 12.56 6.89 3.39
C ALA A 5 12.90 5.52 3.98
N SER A 6 13.04 5.44 5.29
CA SER A 6 13.34 4.15 5.95
C SER A 6 12.20 3.15 5.82
N PRO A 7 12.47 1.85 5.88
CA PRO A 7 11.41 0.84 5.84
C PRO A 7 10.32 1.06 6.88
N LYS A 8 10.69 1.45 8.08
CA LYS A 8 9.73 1.73 9.16
C LYS A 8 8.81 2.90 8.79
N GLU A 9 9.36 3.98 8.24
CA GLU A 9 8.56 5.15 7.83
C GLU A 9 7.60 4.78 6.71
N VAL A 10 8.05 4.04 5.70
CA VAL A 10 7.20 3.61 4.58
C VAL A 10 6.11 2.66 5.07
N TYR A 11 6.46 1.73 5.94
CA TYR A 11 5.51 0.80 6.54
C TYR A 11 4.41 1.57 7.32
N GLU A 12 4.81 2.47 8.21
CA GLU A 12 3.85 3.26 8.99
C GLU A 12 2.94 4.10 8.10
N ALA A 13 3.49 4.67 7.04
CA ALA A 13 2.70 5.46 6.08
C ALA A 13 1.66 4.61 5.35
N TYR A 14 1.88 3.32 5.26
CA TYR A 14 0.93 2.41 4.63
C TYR A 14 -0.16 1.92 5.59
N VAL A 15 0.20 1.58 6.82
CA VAL A 15 -0.74 1.00 7.79
C VAL A 15 -1.44 2.04 8.68
N ASP A 16 -0.93 3.26 8.75
CA ASP A 16 -1.59 4.34 9.50
C ASP A 16 -2.55 5.07 8.57
N PRO A 17 -3.88 4.96 8.81
CA PRO A 17 -4.86 5.57 7.92
C PRO A 17 -4.77 7.09 7.86
N LYS A 18 -4.29 7.74 8.90
CA LYS A 18 -4.12 9.20 8.90
C LYS A 18 -3.04 9.62 7.92
N ILE A 19 -1.91 8.91 7.92
CA ILE A 19 -0.80 9.21 7.01
C ILE A 19 -1.20 8.82 5.58
N LEU A 20 -1.82 7.67 5.41
CA LEU A 20 -2.28 7.21 4.09
C LEU A 20 -3.28 8.18 3.47
N SER A 21 -4.24 8.68 4.26
CA SER A 21 -5.21 9.68 3.79
C SER A 21 -4.51 10.96 3.33
N LYS A 22 -3.46 11.38 4.04
CA LYS A 22 -2.68 12.55 3.68
C LYS A 22 -1.92 12.36 2.38
N ILE A 23 -1.30 11.20 2.20
CA ILE A 23 -0.52 10.89 0.99
C ILE A 23 -1.41 10.78 -0.23
N THR A 24 -2.52 10.07 -0.14
CA THR A 24 -3.42 9.82 -1.28
C THR A 24 -4.39 10.96 -1.56
N GLY A 25 -4.63 11.83 -0.57
CA GLY A 25 -5.63 12.88 -0.69
C GLY A 25 -7.06 12.38 -0.58
N SER A 26 -7.28 11.14 -0.16
CA SER A 26 -8.58 10.51 -0.04
C SER A 26 -8.72 9.82 1.31
N LYS A 27 -9.97 9.59 1.72
CA LYS A 27 -10.23 8.95 3.00
C LYS A 27 -9.72 7.52 3.03
N ALA A 28 -8.96 7.20 4.07
CA ALA A 28 -8.54 5.84 4.39
C ALA A 28 -8.90 5.54 5.84
N THR A 29 -9.23 4.29 6.11
CA THR A 29 -9.49 3.81 7.47
C THR A 29 -8.74 2.51 7.69
N GLY A 30 -8.55 2.12 8.93
CA GLY A 30 -7.94 0.83 9.20
C GLY A 30 -7.52 0.68 10.65
N LYS A 31 -7.30 -0.57 11.01
CA LYS A 31 -6.74 -0.95 12.30
C LYS A 31 -5.57 -1.89 12.00
N ALA A 32 -4.37 -1.44 12.32
CA ALA A 32 -3.12 -2.14 11.98
C ALA A 32 -2.85 -3.32 12.92
N VAL A 33 -3.75 -4.30 12.89
CA VAL A 33 -3.61 -5.57 13.62
C VAL A 33 -4.07 -6.70 12.70
N VAL A 34 -3.56 -7.90 12.91
CA VAL A 34 -4.01 -9.07 12.15
C VAL A 34 -5.51 -9.26 12.36
N GLY A 35 -6.25 -9.43 11.27
CA GLY A 35 -7.71 -9.49 11.26
C GLY A 35 -8.39 -8.13 11.25
N GLY A 36 -7.65 -7.02 11.39
CA GLY A 36 -8.19 -5.68 11.31
C GLY A 36 -8.61 -5.32 9.90
N LYS A 37 -9.76 -4.64 9.76
CA LYS A 37 -10.25 -4.18 8.46
C LYS A 37 -9.61 -2.87 8.06
N TYR A 38 -9.48 -2.63 6.76
CA TYR A 38 -8.97 -1.37 6.24
C TYR A 38 -9.76 -0.96 4.99
N THR A 39 -9.74 0.35 4.70
CA THR A 39 -10.24 0.90 3.43
C THR A 39 -9.27 1.96 2.92
N ALA A 40 -9.32 2.22 1.62
CA ALA A 40 -8.58 3.31 0.98
C ALA A 40 -9.42 3.87 -0.17
N TYR A 41 -9.19 5.14 -0.51
CA TYR A 41 -9.98 5.84 -1.53
C TYR A 41 -11.49 5.71 -1.25
N GLY A 42 -11.89 6.04 -0.02
CA GLY A 42 -13.24 5.82 0.42
C GLY A 42 -13.49 4.33 0.57
N ASP A 43 -14.48 3.81 -0.14
CA ASP A 43 -14.84 2.39 -0.12
C ASP A 43 -14.41 1.65 -1.40
N SER A 44 -13.63 2.29 -2.27
CA SER A 44 -13.18 1.64 -3.51
C SER A 44 -12.26 0.47 -3.22
N ILE A 45 -11.40 0.59 -2.22
CA ILE A 45 -10.47 -0.46 -1.79
C ILE A 45 -10.80 -0.84 -0.35
N LEU A 46 -10.89 -2.15 -0.10
CA LEU A 46 -11.16 -2.66 1.24
C LEU A 46 -10.62 -4.08 1.43
N GLY A 47 -10.50 -4.49 2.67
CA GLY A 47 -10.04 -5.83 3.01
C GLY A 47 -9.65 -5.95 4.48
N LYS A 48 -8.82 -6.96 4.77
CA LYS A 48 -8.31 -7.23 6.11
C LYS A 48 -6.81 -7.46 6.07
N TYR A 49 -6.15 -7.16 7.18
CA TYR A 49 -4.74 -7.53 7.36
C TYR A 49 -4.65 -9.01 7.71
N LEU A 50 -3.87 -9.76 6.93
CA LEU A 50 -3.65 -11.19 7.16
C LEU A 50 -2.37 -11.43 7.95
N GLU A 51 -1.30 -10.66 7.67
CA GLU A 51 -0.04 -10.71 8.39
C GLU A 51 0.56 -9.31 8.47
N LEU A 52 1.23 -9.02 9.59
CA LEU A 52 1.93 -7.77 9.81
C LEU A 52 3.26 -8.04 10.50
N GLU A 53 4.36 -7.58 9.91
CA GLU A 53 5.68 -7.56 10.52
C GLU A 53 6.18 -6.11 10.49
N ASP A 54 6.29 -5.49 11.66
CA ASP A 54 6.60 -4.07 11.79
C ASP A 54 7.86 -3.68 11.01
N GLY A 55 7.70 -2.75 10.06
CA GLY A 55 8.78 -2.25 9.25
C GLY A 55 9.31 -3.22 8.20
N LYS A 56 8.69 -4.39 8.01
CA LYS A 56 9.20 -5.45 7.13
C LYS A 56 8.22 -5.96 6.10
N ARG A 57 6.99 -6.27 6.53
CA ARG A 57 6.05 -7.00 5.66
C ARG A 57 4.61 -6.74 6.03
N VAL A 58 3.76 -6.62 5.00
CA VAL A 58 2.29 -6.54 5.14
C VAL A 58 1.68 -7.54 4.18
N VAL A 59 0.76 -8.37 4.64
CA VAL A 59 -0.07 -9.21 3.79
C VAL A 59 -1.52 -8.85 4.04
N GLN A 60 -2.25 -8.58 2.96
CA GLN A 60 -3.64 -8.17 3.01
C GLN A 60 -4.49 -9.03 2.10
N ASP A 61 -5.72 -9.24 2.52
CA ASP A 61 -6.83 -9.56 1.64
C ASP A 61 -7.26 -8.25 0.99
N TRP A 62 -7.31 -8.18 -0.33
CA TRP A 62 -7.50 -6.92 -1.05
C TRP A 62 -8.63 -7.04 -2.07
N THR A 63 -9.56 -6.10 -2.01
CA THR A 63 -10.68 -6.00 -2.94
C THR A 63 -10.73 -4.59 -3.49
N ASN A 64 -10.93 -4.47 -4.81
CA ASN A 64 -11.16 -3.19 -5.46
C ASN A 64 -12.52 -3.24 -6.15
N ASN A 65 -13.48 -2.47 -5.63
CA ASN A 65 -14.85 -2.45 -6.13
C ASN A 65 -14.94 -1.90 -7.56
N ASP A 66 -13.99 -1.06 -7.97
CA ASP A 66 -13.99 -0.46 -9.31
C ASP A 66 -13.67 -1.49 -10.40
N TYR A 67 -12.98 -2.58 -10.05
CA TYR A 67 -12.63 -3.65 -11.00
C TYR A 67 -13.62 -4.81 -10.99
N GLY A 68 -14.53 -4.84 -10.02
CA GLY A 68 -15.58 -5.85 -9.96
C GLY A 68 -15.13 -7.26 -9.61
N PHE A 69 -13.90 -7.45 -9.13
CA PHE A 69 -13.47 -8.75 -8.61
C PHE A 69 -13.37 -8.71 -7.08
N THR A 70 -13.48 -9.88 -6.48
CA THR A 70 -13.42 -10.03 -5.02
C THR A 70 -12.11 -10.68 -4.61
N SER A 71 -11.60 -10.26 -3.46
CA SER A 71 -10.54 -10.93 -2.71
C SER A 71 -9.31 -11.39 -3.49
N SER A 72 -8.36 -10.51 -3.62
CA SER A 72 -7.00 -10.82 -4.05
C SER A 72 -6.09 -10.85 -2.84
N ARG A 73 -4.87 -11.40 -3.00
CA ARG A 73 -3.87 -11.38 -1.95
C ARG A 73 -2.78 -10.41 -2.32
N LEU A 74 -2.54 -9.44 -1.45
CA LEU A 74 -1.49 -8.44 -1.60
C LEU A 74 -0.40 -8.68 -0.57
N GLU A 75 0.85 -8.76 -1.01
CA GLU A 75 2.00 -8.82 -0.14
C GLU A 75 2.94 -7.67 -0.44
N LEU A 76 3.34 -6.93 0.59
CA LEU A 76 4.32 -5.86 0.51
C LEU A 76 5.51 -6.21 1.38
N CYS A 77 6.71 -6.10 0.82
CA CYS A 77 7.97 -6.27 1.56
C CYS A 77 8.73 -4.94 1.51
N PHE A 78 9.26 -4.53 2.66
CA PHE A 78 9.95 -3.26 2.84
C PHE A 78 11.42 -3.58 3.16
N ASN A 79 12.27 -3.52 2.15
CA ASN A 79 13.68 -3.89 2.27
C ASN A 79 14.57 -2.66 2.36
N LYS A 80 15.47 -2.64 3.35
CA LYS A 80 16.40 -1.52 3.50
C LYS A 80 17.45 -1.57 2.39
N VAL A 81 17.62 -0.43 1.70
CA VAL A 81 18.66 -0.23 0.68
C VAL A 81 19.34 1.12 0.93
N PRO A 82 20.52 1.38 0.31
CA PRO A 82 21.21 2.67 0.53
C PRO A 82 20.36 3.90 0.19
N GLU A 83 19.49 3.80 -0.80
CA GLU A 83 18.62 4.91 -1.25
C GLU A 83 17.37 5.07 -0.37
N GLY A 84 17.12 4.17 0.58
CA GLY A 84 15.95 4.20 1.46
C GLY A 84 15.29 2.83 1.60
N THR A 85 14.18 2.63 0.92
CA THR A 85 13.43 1.36 0.96
C THR A 85 13.19 0.84 -0.44
N GLU A 86 13.52 -0.43 -0.67
CA GLU A 86 13.03 -1.16 -1.83
C GLU A 86 11.68 -1.77 -1.45
N LEU A 87 10.63 -1.29 -2.08
CA LEU A 87 9.28 -1.80 -1.88
C LEU A 87 8.99 -2.85 -2.95
N VAL A 88 8.72 -4.08 -2.51
CA VAL A 88 8.35 -5.18 -3.40
C VAL A 88 6.89 -5.51 -3.17
N MET A 89 6.10 -5.48 -4.24
CA MET A 89 4.67 -5.79 -4.19
C MET A 89 4.38 -7.06 -5.00
N VAL A 90 3.70 -8.00 -4.37
CA VAL A 90 3.20 -9.21 -5.04
C VAL A 90 1.70 -9.25 -4.89
N LEU A 91 0.99 -9.25 -6.01
CA LEU A 91 -0.46 -9.30 -6.06
C LEU A 91 -0.87 -10.62 -6.71
N SER A 92 -1.62 -11.44 -5.97
CA SER A 92 -2.08 -12.76 -6.41
C SER A 92 -3.60 -12.80 -6.55
N ASP A 93 -4.10 -13.75 -7.34
CA ASP A 93 -5.54 -13.98 -7.50
C ASP A 93 -6.29 -12.82 -8.15
N VAL A 94 -5.60 -12.06 -9.01
CA VAL A 94 -6.21 -11.03 -9.86
C VAL A 94 -6.49 -11.63 -11.23
N PRO A 95 -7.67 -11.37 -11.84
CA PRO A 95 -7.92 -11.82 -13.21
C PRO A 95 -6.81 -11.39 -14.16
N GLU A 96 -6.32 -12.33 -14.97
CA GLU A 96 -5.15 -12.10 -15.83
C GLU A 96 -5.35 -10.92 -16.78
N GLU A 97 -6.55 -10.79 -17.35
CA GLU A 97 -6.88 -9.70 -18.26
C GLU A 97 -6.89 -8.31 -17.59
N GLN A 98 -6.92 -8.25 -16.26
CA GLN A 98 -6.91 -7.00 -15.50
C GLN A 98 -5.59 -6.73 -14.78
N ALA A 99 -4.68 -7.71 -14.77
CA ALA A 99 -3.46 -7.62 -13.96
C ALA A 99 -2.62 -6.37 -14.26
N ASP A 100 -2.36 -6.07 -15.53
CA ASP A 100 -1.55 -4.91 -15.92
C ASP A 100 -2.21 -3.60 -15.51
N GLU A 101 -3.51 -3.48 -15.73
CA GLU A 101 -4.28 -2.29 -15.36
C GLU A 101 -4.29 -2.07 -13.85
N VAL A 102 -4.44 -3.14 -13.07
CA VAL A 102 -4.41 -3.07 -11.60
C VAL A 102 -3.03 -2.62 -11.11
N LEU A 103 -1.95 -3.16 -11.68
CA LEU A 103 -0.59 -2.76 -11.33
C LEU A 103 -0.31 -1.29 -11.67
N GLU A 104 -0.74 -0.83 -12.83
CA GLU A 104 -0.63 0.58 -13.22
C GLU A 104 -1.39 1.48 -12.25
N GLY A 105 -2.59 1.05 -11.82
CA GLY A 105 -3.37 1.77 -10.82
C GLY A 105 -2.65 1.88 -9.48
N TRP A 106 -1.97 0.83 -9.04
CA TRP A 106 -1.17 0.88 -7.82
C TRP A 106 -0.05 1.89 -7.91
N ILE A 107 0.65 1.96 -9.04
CA ILE A 107 1.71 2.95 -9.25
C ILE A 107 1.14 4.36 -9.20
N GLU A 108 0.07 4.64 -9.96
CA GLU A 108 -0.52 5.96 -10.06
C GLU A 108 -1.14 6.46 -8.75
N TYR A 109 -1.87 5.59 -8.04
CA TYR A 109 -2.67 6.00 -6.88
C TYR A 109 -1.97 5.80 -5.54
N PHE A 110 -0.92 5.01 -5.48
CA PHE A 110 -0.17 4.75 -4.23
C PHE A 110 1.30 5.11 -4.34
N TRP A 111 2.03 4.49 -5.26
CA TRP A 111 3.49 4.59 -5.23
C TRP A 111 4.03 5.91 -5.73
N ASP A 112 3.43 6.51 -6.76
CA ASP A 112 3.81 7.86 -7.18
C ASP A 112 3.50 8.90 -6.09
N PRO A 113 2.31 8.89 -5.45
CA PRO A 113 2.06 9.73 -4.28
C PRO A 113 3.05 9.49 -3.13
N TYR A 114 3.43 8.25 -2.85
CA TYR A 114 4.41 7.93 -1.82
C TYR A 114 5.78 8.51 -2.13
N LYS A 115 6.25 8.35 -3.36
CA LYS A 115 7.54 8.92 -3.78
C LYS A 115 7.53 10.43 -3.63
N LYS A 116 6.48 11.08 -4.07
CA LYS A 116 6.33 12.52 -3.97
C LYS A 116 6.33 13.00 -2.52
N TYR A 117 5.56 12.35 -1.68
CA TYR A 117 5.45 12.69 -0.26
C TYR A 117 6.82 12.60 0.44
N PHE A 118 7.51 11.48 0.29
CA PHE A 118 8.80 11.28 0.95
C PHE A 118 9.93 12.10 0.34
N SER A 119 9.88 12.38 -0.96
CA SER A 119 10.85 13.27 -1.61
C SER A 119 10.73 14.69 -1.10
N GLN A 120 9.52 15.21 -0.90
CA GLN A 120 9.27 16.52 -0.34
C GLN A 120 9.69 16.58 1.13
N LYS A 121 9.41 15.54 1.90
CA LYS A 121 9.78 15.46 3.32
C LYS A 121 11.29 15.43 3.49
N SER A 122 12.00 14.73 2.61
CA SER A 122 13.47 14.65 2.66
C SER A 122 14.15 15.99 2.40
N LYS A 123 13.49 16.89 1.67
CA LYS A 123 14.01 18.22 1.37
C LYS A 123 13.77 19.24 2.48
N ALA A 124 12.92 18.90 3.42
CA ALA A 124 12.66 19.75 4.56
C ALA A 124 13.72 19.57 5.65
#